data_ed7db4101a3fdf784153c6816211faf8
#
_entry.id   ed7db4101a3fdf784153c6816211faf8
#
_cell.length_a   1.000
_cell.length_b   1.000
_cell.length_c   1.000
_cell.angle_alpha   90.00
_cell.angle_beta   90.00
_cell.angle_gamma   90.00
#
_symmetry.space_group_name_H-M   'P 1'
#
loop_
_entity.id
_entity.type
_entity.pdbx_description
1 polymer ?
#
loop_
_entity_poly.entity_id
_entity_poly.type
_entity_poly.pdbx_seq_one_letter_code
_entity_poly.pdbx_strand_id
1 'polypeptide(L)'
;MFKINENYLKLPGSYLFSTIGKKVKEYTEANPEKKIIRLGIGDVTLPLASSVVNALHNAVDQMGNKETFKGYAPDLGYEFLRSAIAKHDFKTRGVDIAIDEIFVSDGAKSDSANIQEIFGDDNKIAVCDPVYPVYVDSNVMAGRTGEYIANTGKWSNVIYMPCTKENNFAPQLPKEQPDIIYLCFPNNPTGSTITKDELQKWVDYANKVGAVIIYDAAYEAYISEDNVPHTIYECEGAKTCAIEIRSYSKNAGFTGTRLGFTVVPKELKCGEVMLNSLWARRHGTKFNGAPYITQLAGAAIYTEEGKRETKEQIAYYMNNAKIIREGLQSAGYSVSGGVNAPYIWLETPKGMTSWEFFDYLLAKANVVGTPGSGFGPNGEGYFRLTAFGTYESTLEAIERINRL
;
A
#
# COMPACT_ATOMS: atom_id res chain seq x y z
N MET A 1 16.00 36.63 -2.62
CA MET A 1 14.78 35.96 -2.18
C MET A 1 14.92 34.48 -2.54
N PHE A 2 14.59 33.55 -1.62
CA PHE A 2 14.61 32.11 -1.93
C PHE A 2 13.46 31.75 -2.89
N LYS A 3 13.62 30.65 -3.62
CA LYS A 3 12.59 30.09 -4.49
C LYS A 3 12.04 28.80 -3.84
N ILE A 4 10.76 28.57 -3.98
CA ILE A 4 10.10 27.34 -3.55
C ILE A 4 10.05 26.32 -4.70
N ASN A 5 9.77 25.07 -4.38
CA ASN A 5 9.41 24.08 -5.39
C ASN A 5 7.93 24.28 -5.78
N GLU A 6 7.70 24.93 -6.91
CA GLU A 6 6.36 25.31 -7.38
C GLU A 6 5.47 24.10 -7.73
N ASN A 7 6.06 22.89 -7.92
CA ASN A 7 5.29 21.70 -8.17
C ASN A 7 4.34 21.34 -7.01
N TYR A 8 4.68 21.74 -5.77
CA TYR A 8 3.78 21.56 -4.63
C TYR A 8 2.48 22.35 -4.75
N LEU A 9 2.49 23.45 -5.49
CA LEU A 9 1.29 24.27 -5.72
C LEU A 9 0.33 23.67 -6.74
N LYS A 10 0.78 22.68 -7.51
CA LYS A 10 -0.04 21.95 -8.49
C LYS A 10 -0.99 20.95 -7.83
N LEU A 11 -0.66 20.49 -6.62
CA LEU A 11 -1.48 19.53 -5.89
C LEU A 11 -2.79 20.17 -5.41
N PRO A 12 -3.91 19.41 -5.37
CA PRO A 12 -5.14 19.85 -4.75
C PRO A 12 -4.90 20.32 -3.31
N GLY A 13 -5.62 21.34 -2.85
CA GLY A 13 -5.44 21.95 -1.53
C GLY A 13 -5.78 21.02 -0.34
N SER A 14 -6.36 19.84 -0.58
CA SER A 14 -6.58 18.82 0.45
C SER A 14 -6.38 17.41 -0.11
N TYR A 15 -5.67 16.59 0.65
CA TYR A 15 -5.55 15.16 0.39
C TYR A 15 -6.90 14.46 0.61
N LEU A 16 -7.26 13.47 -0.22
CA LEU A 16 -8.54 12.74 -0.20
C LEU A 16 -9.05 12.42 1.22
N PHE A 17 -8.19 11.79 2.03
CA PHE A 17 -8.56 11.36 3.38
C PHE A 17 -8.80 12.52 4.35
N SER A 18 -8.19 13.69 4.11
CA SER A 18 -8.45 14.90 4.89
C SER A 18 -9.83 15.46 4.60
N THR A 19 -10.27 15.44 3.34
CA THR A 19 -11.62 15.86 2.93
C THR A 19 -12.70 14.97 3.55
N ILE A 20 -12.50 13.65 3.52
CA ILE A 20 -13.38 12.68 4.19
C ILE A 20 -13.45 12.97 5.69
N GLY A 21 -12.28 13.15 6.33
CA GLY A 21 -12.20 13.46 7.77
C GLY A 21 -12.99 14.71 8.15
N LYS A 22 -12.89 15.77 7.35
CA LYS A 22 -13.65 17.02 7.55
C LYS A 22 -15.17 16.80 7.45
N LYS A 23 -15.64 16.17 6.37
CA LYS A 23 -17.07 15.86 6.18
C LYS A 23 -17.65 15.03 7.33
N VAL A 24 -16.90 13.98 7.75
CA VAL A 24 -17.33 13.12 8.85
C VAL A 24 -17.37 13.87 10.18
N LYS A 25 -16.40 14.75 10.44
CA LYS A 25 -16.38 15.59 11.64
C LYS A 25 -17.61 16.53 11.67
N GLU A 26 -17.86 17.27 10.59
CA GLU A 26 -19.00 18.17 10.45
C GLU A 26 -20.33 17.41 10.67
N TYR A 27 -20.47 16.22 10.08
CA TYR A 27 -21.67 15.40 10.28
C TYR A 27 -21.83 14.92 11.72
N THR A 28 -20.73 14.50 12.39
CA THR A 28 -20.74 14.05 13.78
C THR A 28 -21.14 15.18 14.74
N GLU A 29 -20.61 16.39 14.50
CA GLU A 29 -20.95 17.57 15.30
C GLU A 29 -22.43 17.95 15.16
N ALA A 30 -23.01 17.80 13.95
CA ALA A 30 -24.42 18.05 13.68
C ALA A 30 -25.37 16.92 14.17
N ASN A 31 -24.86 15.73 14.41
CA ASN A 31 -25.64 14.54 14.79
C ASN A 31 -24.94 13.74 15.91
N PRO A 32 -24.77 14.31 17.10
CA PRO A 32 -23.95 13.72 18.18
C PRO A 32 -24.53 12.41 18.72
N GLU A 33 -25.84 12.15 18.53
CA GLU A 33 -26.52 10.92 18.94
C GLU A 33 -26.29 9.73 18.00
N LYS A 34 -25.76 9.97 16.78
CA LYS A 34 -25.60 8.92 15.77
C LYS A 34 -24.24 8.24 15.87
N LYS A 35 -24.27 6.93 15.99
CA LYS A 35 -23.04 6.11 15.93
C LYS A 35 -22.62 5.91 14.48
N ILE A 36 -21.49 6.51 14.10
CA ILE A 36 -20.89 6.37 12.76
C ILE A 36 -19.96 5.15 12.75
N ILE A 37 -20.13 4.27 11.77
CA ILE A 37 -19.26 3.13 11.51
C ILE A 37 -18.30 3.48 10.38
N ARG A 38 -16.98 3.37 10.64
CA ARG A 38 -15.94 3.77 9.72
C ARG A 38 -15.33 2.56 9.03
N LEU A 39 -15.71 2.33 7.77
CA LEU A 39 -15.15 1.30 6.88
C LEU A 39 -14.33 1.92 5.72
N GLY A 40 -13.89 3.17 5.85
CA GLY A 40 -13.15 3.89 4.80
C GLY A 40 -11.65 4.02 5.04
N ILE A 41 -11.22 4.00 6.29
CA ILE A 41 -9.81 4.19 6.65
C ILE A 41 -9.07 2.86 6.55
N GLY A 42 -7.98 2.85 5.78
CA GLY A 42 -7.09 1.69 5.69
C GLY A 42 -6.15 1.59 6.90
N ASP A 43 -6.68 1.73 8.12
CA ASP A 43 -5.93 1.56 9.36
C ASP A 43 -6.40 0.34 10.12
N VAL A 44 -5.47 -0.42 10.68
CA VAL A 44 -5.76 -1.62 11.48
C VAL A 44 -6.33 -1.20 12.85
N THR A 45 -7.18 -2.04 13.41
CA THR A 45 -7.90 -1.75 14.66
C THR A 45 -7.58 -2.72 15.80
N LEU A 46 -7.03 -3.90 15.47
CA LEU A 46 -6.56 -4.83 16.50
C LEU A 46 -5.27 -4.30 17.15
N PRO A 47 -5.08 -4.52 18.45
CA PRO A 47 -3.83 -4.21 19.13
C PRO A 47 -2.67 -5.01 18.54
N LEU A 48 -1.44 -4.57 18.80
CA LEU A 48 -0.24 -5.32 18.43
C LEU A 48 -0.27 -6.72 19.07
N ALA A 49 0.26 -7.70 18.36
CA ALA A 49 0.44 -9.07 18.84
C ALA A 49 1.28 -9.10 20.14
N SER A 50 0.98 -10.06 21.04
CA SER A 50 1.67 -10.15 22.34
C SER A 50 3.17 -10.34 22.18
N SER A 51 3.62 -11.14 21.22
CA SER A 51 5.03 -11.33 20.89
C SER A 51 5.72 -10.02 20.51
N VAL A 52 5.03 -9.16 19.74
CA VAL A 52 5.51 -7.83 19.34
C VAL A 52 5.61 -6.90 20.55
N VAL A 53 4.57 -6.86 21.41
CA VAL A 53 4.56 -6.04 22.63
C VAL A 53 5.70 -6.45 23.58
N ASN A 54 5.90 -7.76 23.78
CA ASN A 54 7.00 -8.27 24.61
C ASN A 54 8.37 -7.88 24.05
N ALA A 55 8.53 -7.92 22.72
CA ALA A 55 9.77 -7.49 22.07
C ALA A 55 10.02 -5.98 22.22
N LEU A 56 8.96 -5.15 22.16
CA LEU A 56 9.04 -3.71 22.45
C LEU A 56 9.52 -3.44 23.89
N HIS A 57 8.92 -4.11 24.88
CA HIS A 57 9.36 -3.98 26.29
C HIS A 57 10.82 -4.38 26.46
N ASN A 58 11.22 -5.55 25.94
CA ASN A 58 12.60 -6.00 25.97
C ASN A 58 13.56 -5.00 25.32
N ALA A 59 13.18 -4.43 24.18
CA ALA A 59 14.00 -3.43 23.51
C ALA A 59 14.16 -2.15 24.33
N VAL A 60 13.10 -1.68 24.99
CA VAL A 60 13.14 -0.51 25.88
C VAL A 60 14.04 -0.77 27.09
N ASP A 61 13.95 -1.96 27.72
CA ASP A 61 14.83 -2.35 28.83
C ASP A 61 16.30 -2.38 28.40
N GLN A 62 16.59 -2.90 27.19
CA GLN A 62 17.94 -2.87 26.63
C GLN A 62 18.45 -1.45 26.38
N MET A 63 17.58 -0.54 25.93
CA MET A 63 17.93 0.88 25.73
C MET A 63 18.21 1.62 27.06
N GLY A 64 17.60 1.17 28.16
CA GLY A 64 17.83 1.69 29.51
C GLY A 64 19.11 1.18 30.18
N ASN A 65 19.77 0.17 29.62
CA ASN A 65 20.95 -0.45 30.22
C ASN A 65 22.23 -0.04 29.43
N LYS A 66 23.23 0.46 30.15
CA LYS A 66 24.51 0.92 29.56
C LYS A 66 25.21 -0.14 28.70
N GLU A 67 25.11 -1.42 29.05
CA GLU A 67 25.80 -2.50 28.37
C GLU A 67 25.10 -2.91 27.05
N THR A 68 23.80 -2.67 26.96
CA THR A 68 22.97 -3.07 25.80
C THR A 68 22.41 -1.90 25.00
N PHE A 69 22.64 -0.68 25.44
CA PHE A 69 22.23 0.54 24.74
C PHE A 69 22.67 0.54 23.27
N LYS A 70 21.78 0.98 22.40
CA LYS A 70 22.02 1.14 20.96
C LYS A 70 21.94 2.61 20.57
N GLY A 71 22.98 3.08 19.86
CA GLY A 71 22.97 4.38 19.20
C GLY A 71 22.22 4.33 17.87
N TYR A 72 22.70 5.09 16.87
CA TYR A 72 22.15 5.04 15.52
C TYR A 72 22.14 3.62 14.95
N ALA A 73 21.04 3.24 14.31
CA ALA A 73 20.97 1.99 13.57
C ALA A 73 21.94 2.01 12.37
N PRO A 74 22.42 0.83 11.90
CA PRO A 74 23.04 0.74 10.59
C PRO A 74 22.11 1.30 9.49
N ASP A 75 22.66 1.96 8.47
CA ASP A 75 21.89 2.65 7.42
C ASP A 75 20.87 1.72 6.73
N LEU A 76 21.20 0.46 6.53
CA LEU A 76 20.31 -0.53 5.92
C LEU A 76 19.34 -1.18 6.92
N GLY A 77 19.48 -0.91 8.21
CA GLY A 77 18.80 -1.61 9.29
C GLY A 77 19.65 -2.73 9.91
N TYR A 78 19.22 -3.22 11.07
CA TYR A 78 19.95 -4.27 11.80
C TYR A 78 19.95 -5.60 11.04
N GLU A 79 21.09 -6.29 11.08
CA GLU A 79 21.28 -7.57 10.40
C GLU A 79 20.29 -8.65 10.87
N PHE A 80 19.95 -8.68 12.17
CA PHE A 80 18.99 -9.66 12.70
C PHE A 80 17.63 -9.56 12.00
N LEU A 81 17.16 -8.34 11.69
CA LEU A 81 15.89 -8.14 10.99
C LEU A 81 16.03 -8.44 9.50
N ARG A 82 17.07 -7.93 8.84
CA ARG A 82 17.31 -8.18 7.40
C ARG A 82 17.50 -9.68 7.10
N SER A 83 18.19 -10.40 7.99
CA SER A 83 18.35 -11.86 7.89
C SER A 83 17.02 -12.60 8.07
N ALA A 84 16.17 -12.15 9.01
CA ALA A 84 14.83 -12.70 9.19
C ALA A 84 13.95 -12.47 7.95
N ILE A 85 13.95 -11.26 7.39
CA ILE A 85 13.26 -10.92 6.13
C ILE A 85 13.74 -11.82 5.00
N ALA A 86 15.05 -11.87 4.71
CA ALA A 86 15.61 -12.68 3.63
C ALA A 86 15.19 -14.15 3.74
N LYS A 87 15.21 -14.69 4.97
CA LYS A 87 14.87 -16.08 5.25
C LYS A 87 13.37 -16.37 5.08
N HIS A 88 12.52 -15.53 5.69
CA HIS A 88 11.11 -15.85 5.86
C HIS A 88 10.21 -15.29 4.75
N ASP A 89 10.54 -14.13 4.20
CA ASP A 89 9.73 -13.52 3.14
C ASP A 89 10.13 -13.97 1.74
N PHE A 90 11.41 -14.39 1.56
CA PHE A 90 11.94 -14.73 0.24
C PHE A 90 12.42 -16.18 0.14
N LYS A 91 13.37 -16.64 0.97
CA LYS A 91 13.97 -17.96 0.83
C LYS A 91 12.98 -19.11 0.98
N THR A 92 11.99 -18.98 1.86
CA THR A 92 10.89 -19.96 2.01
C THR A 92 10.03 -20.11 0.75
N ARG A 93 10.12 -19.13 -0.17
CA ARG A 93 9.42 -19.11 -1.47
C ARG A 93 10.33 -19.47 -2.64
N GLY A 94 11.55 -19.95 -2.35
CA GLY A 94 12.52 -20.30 -3.38
C GLY A 94 13.23 -19.10 -4.02
N VAL A 95 13.09 -17.91 -3.42
CA VAL A 95 13.72 -16.67 -3.90
C VAL A 95 14.94 -16.35 -3.04
N ASP A 96 16.08 -16.07 -3.67
CA ASP A 96 17.31 -15.68 -2.99
C ASP A 96 17.52 -14.18 -3.07
N ILE A 97 17.36 -13.49 -1.94
CA ILE A 97 17.63 -12.04 -1.76
C ILE A 97 18.73 -11.91 -0.71
N ALA A 98 19.80 -11.24 -1.07
CA ALA A 98 20.91 -10.98 -0.15
C ALA A 98 20.51 -9.92 0.89
N ILE A 99 21.05 -10.03 2.11
CA ILE A 99 20.70 -9.10 3.21
C ILE A 99 21.09 -7.64 2.92
N ASP A 100 22.06 -7.40 2.05
CA ASP A 100 22.48 -6.07 1.61
C ASP A 100 21.69 -5.53 0.39
N GLU A 101 20.69 -6.28 -0.07
CA GLU A 101 19.64 -5.83 -0.99
C GLU A 101 18.37 -5.36 -0.25
N ILE A 102 18.33 -5.53 1.08
CA ILE A 102 17.19 -5.19 1.94
C ILE A 102 17.50 -3.92 2.73
N PHE A 103 16.64 -2.92 2.60
CA PHE A 103 16.74 -1.61 3.24
C PHE A 103 15.54 -1.39 4.16
N VAL A 104 15.76 -1.45 5.47
CA VAL A 104 14.72 -1.24 6.48
C VAL A 104 14.41 0.25 6.61
N SER A 105 13.12 0.59 6.67
CA SER A 105 12.62 1.96 6.69
C SER A 105 11.52 2.16 7.74
N ASP A 106 10.96 3.37 7.79
CA ASP A 106 9.83 3.75 8.62
C ASP A 106 8.46 3.48 7.98
N GLY A 107 8.43 2.75 6.86
CA GLY A 107 7.21 2.28 6.22
C GLY A 107 7.14 2.48 4.72
N ALA A 108 6.33 1.67 4.06
CA ALA A 108 6.18 1.66 2.60
C ALA A 108 5.74 3.01 2.00
N LYS A 109 4.99 3.83 2.73
CA LYS A 109 4.56 5.15 2.22
C LYS A 109 5.75 6.09 2.00
N SER A 110 6.66 6.18 2.96
CA SER A 110 7.89 6.96 2.81
C SER A 110 8.80 6.37 1.76
N ASP A 111 8.93 5.03 1.70
CA ASP A 111 9.73 4.38 0.67
C ASP A 111 9.19 4.66 -0.73
N SER A 112 7.89 4.51 -0.96
CA SER A 112 7.27 4.76 -2.27
C SER A 112 7.38 6.20 -2.75
N ALA A 113 7.42 7.16 -1.82
CA ALA A 113 7.64 8.57 -2.13
C ALA A 113 9.12 8.92 -2.30
N ASN A 114 10.00 8.27 -1.56
CA ASN A 114 11.43 8.58 -1.54
C ASN A 114 12.21 7.87 -2.65
N ILE A 115 11.79 6.65 -3.05
CA ILE A 115 12.53 5.86 -4.05
C ILE A 115 12.68 6.60 -5.39
N GLN A 116 11.73 7.44 -5.73
CA GLN A 116 11.79 8.25 -6.95
C GLN A 116 12.95 9.25 -6.99
N GLU A 117 13.56 9.59 -5.83
CA GLU A 117 14.68 10.54 -5.78
C GLU A 117 15.95 10.01 -6.47
N ILE A 118 16.04 8.69 -6.70
CA ILE A 118 17.18 8.10 -7.44
C ILE A 118 16.98 8.10 -8.95
N PHE A 119 15.84 8.60 -9.45
CA PHE A 119 15.52 8.69 -10.87
C PHE A 119 15.51 10.13 -11.34
N GLY A 120 15.87 10.38 -12.60
CA GLY A 120 15.78 11.68 -13.26
C GLY A 120 14.33 12.21 -13.29
N ASP A 121 14.15 13.50 -13.42
CA ASP A 121 12.85 14.16 -13.44
C ASP A 121 12.14 14.09 -14.80
N ASP A 122 12.87 13.70 -15.85
CA ASP A 122 12.36 13.47 -17.20
C ASP A 122 11.77 12.08 -17.43
N ASN A 123 11.89 11.15 -16.45
CA ASN A 123 11.32 9.82 -16.56
C ASN A 123 9.78 9.84 -16.63
N LYS A 124 9.23 9.09 -17.58
CA LYS A 124 7.80 8.92 -17.75
C LYS A 124 7.27 7.79 -16.86
N ILE A 125 6.27 8.09 -16.03
CA ILE A 125 5.68 7.12 -15.13
C ILE A 125 4.40 6.49 -15.69
N ALA A 126 4.19 5.20 -15.43
CA ALA A 126 2.93 4.52 -15.63
C ALA A 126 2.32 4.11 -14.29
N VAL A 127 1.02 4.35 -14.12
CA VAL A 127 0.25 4.00 -12.91
C VAL A 127 -1.06 3.32 -13.29
N CYS A 128 -1.56 2.44 -12.42
CA CYS A 128 -2.93 1.95 -12.53
C CYS A 128 -3.93 3.12 -12.39
N ASP A 129 -5.13 2.96 -12.90
CA ASP A 129 -6.24 3.89 -12.69
C ASP A 129 -7.52 3.09 -12.46
N PRO A 130 -8.07 3.02 -11.24
CA PRO A 130 -7.69 3.77 -10.03
C PRO A 130 -6.37 3.33 -9.40
N VAL A 131 -5.75 4.22 -8.60
CA VAL A 131 -4.44 4.03 -8.00
C VAL A 131 -4.35 4.62 -6.59
N TYR A 132 -3.44 4.11 -5.76
CA TYR A 132 -3.08 4.75 -4.50
C TYR A 132 -2.45 6.13 -4.77
N PRO A 133 -3.06 7.25 -4.28
CA PRO A 133 -2.69 8.61 -4.72
C PRO A 133 -1.22 8.98 -4.53
N VAL A 134 -0.54 8.37 -3.56
CA VAL A 134 0.85 8.70 -3.22
C VAL A 134 1.80 8.54 -4.40
N TYR A 135 1.57 7.57 -5.30
CA TYR A 135 2.45 7.36 -6.45
C TYR A 135 2.37 8.54 -7.43
N VAL A 136 1.16 9.08 -7.65
CA VAL A 136 0.97 10.26 -8.50
C VAL A 136 1.45 11.52 -7.79
N ASP A 137 0.97 11.77 -6.56
CA ASP A 137 1.25 13.00 -5.81
C ASP A 137 2.75 13.21 -5.59
N SER A 138 3.50 12.14 -5.25
CA SER A 138 4.95 12.23 -5.05
C SER A 138 5.69 12.56 -6.35
N ASN A 139 5.21 12.06 -7.49
CA ASN A 139 5.77 12.41 -8.81
C ASN A 139 5.36 13.81 -9.27
N VAL A 140 4.18 14.32 -8.85
CA VAL A 140 3.83 15.75 -9.02
C VAL A 140 4.82 16.64 -8.27
N MET A 141 5.07 16.33 -6.99
CA MET A 141 6.05 17.07 -6.17
C MET A 141 7.46 17.08 -6.80
N ALA A 142 7.82 15.99 -7.48
CA ALA A 142 9.10 15.86 -8.18
C ALA A 142 9.12 16.55 -9.57
N GLY A 143 7.97 16.98 -10.09
CA GLY A 143 7.90 17.69 -11.39
C GLY A 143 7.77 16.79 -12.63
N ARG A 144 7.56 15.47 -12.47
CA ARG A 144 7.51 14.50 -13.60
C ARG A 144 6.20 14.48 -14.36
N THR A 145 5.11 14.99 -13.76
CA THR A 145 3.74 14.71 -14.23
C THR A 145 3.22 15.67 -15.29
N GLY A 146 3.94 16.73 -15.59
CA GLY A 146 3.46 17.78 -16.49
C GLY A 146 2.34 18.61 -15.86
N GLU A 147 1.30 18.95 -16.67
CA GLU A 147 0.18 19.77 -16.25
C GLU A 147 -1.08 18.95 -15.96
N TYR A 148 -1.88 19.41 -14.98
CA TYR A 148 -3.16 18.77 -14.67
C TYR A 148 -4.25 19.16 -15.68
N ILE A 149 -4.89 18.15 -16.27
CA ILE A 149 -5.95 18.31 -17.28
C ILE A 149 -7.31 18.10 -16.60
N ALA A 150 -7.93 19.18 -16.18
CA ALA A 150 -9.14 19.17 -15.33
C ALA A 150 -10.33 18.39 -15.90
N ASN A 151 -10.52 18.44 -17.24
CA ASN A 151 -11.64 17.75 -17.90
C ASN A 151 -11.48 16.22 -17.94
N THR A 152 -10.28 15.69 -17.76
CA THR A 152 -10.00 14.25 -17.71
C THR A 152 -9.62 13.76 -16.32
N GLY A 153 -9.28 14.67 -15.41
CA GLY A 153 -8.75 14.34 -14.08
C GLY A 153 -7.36 13.70 -14.11
N LYS A 154 -6.57 13.94 -15.17
CA LYS A 154 -5.28 13.29 -15.44
C LYS A 154 -4.15 14.30 -15.57
N TRP A 155 -2.93 13.85 -15.29
CA TRP A 155 -1.71 14.60 -15.56
C TRP A 155 -1.20 14.30 -16.96
N SER A 156 -0.73 15.31 -17.69
CA SER A 156 -0.40 15.21 -19.12
C SER A 156 0.78 14.30 -19.43
N ASN A 157 1.70 14.11 -18.48
CA ASN A 157 2.91 13.28 -18.66
C ASN A 157 2.88 11.99 -17.82
N VAL A 158 1.68 11.50 -17.49
CA VAL A 158 1.48 10.23 -16.77
C VAL A 158 0.73 9.26 -17.67
N ILE A 159 1.24 8.06 -17.81
CA ILE A 159 0.56 6.95 -18.49
C ILE A 159 -0.39 6.30 -17.49
N TYR A 160 -1.68 6.43 -17.73
CA TYR A 160 -2.72 5.79 -16.92
C TYR A 160 -3.11 4.45 -17.55
N MET A 161 -3.01 3.38 -16.76
CA MET A 161 -3.37 2.02 -17.14
C MET A 161 -4.74 1.68 -16.55
N PRO A 162 -5.82 1.67 -17.35
CA PRO A 162 -7.17 1.46 -16.84
C PRO A 162 -7.32 0.10 -16.14
N CYS A 163 -7.85 0.12 -14.93
CA CYS A 163 -8.24 -1.05 -14.15
C CYS A 163 -9.75 -1.01 -13.96
N THR A 164 -10.46 -1.66 -14.87
CA THR A 164 -11.93 -1.63 -14.99
C THR A 164 -12.52 -3.01 -14.76
N LYS A 165 -13.85 -3.07 -14.68
CA LYS A 165 -14.57 -4.34 -14.52
C LYS A 165 -14.30 -5.33 -15.68
N GLU A 166 -14.14 -4.80 -16.90
CA GLU A 166 -13.91 -5.59 -18.11
C GLU A 166 -12.56 -6.30 -18.12
N ASN A 167 -11.57 -5.79 -17.39
CA ASN A 167 -10.26 -6.43 -17.23
C ASN A 167 -10.02 -6.95 -15.78
N ASN A 168 -11.09 -7.19 -15.02
CA ASN A 168 -11.03 -7.65 -13.63
C ASN A 168 -10.17 -6.74 -12.74
N PHE A 169 -10.15 -5.44 -13.00
CA PHE A 169 -9.34 -4.44 -12.33
C PHE A 169 -7.83 -4.72 -12.35
N ALA A 170 -7.36 -5.48 -13.33
CA ALA A 170 -5.94 -5.72 -13.58
C ALA A 170 -5.50 -4.93 -14.83
N PRO A 171 -4.39 -4.17 -14.79
CA PRO A 171 -3.97 -3.34 -15.91
C PRO A 171 -3.43 -4.18 -17.06
N GLN A 172 -3.64 -3.69 -18.29
CA GLN A 172 -2.95 -4.19 -19.46
C GLN A 172 -1.64 -3.45 -19.70
N LEU A 173 -0.71 -4.09 -20.42
CA LEU A 173 0.55 -3.46 -20.81
C LEU A 173 0.28 -2.16 -21.58
N PRO A 174 0.94 -1.06 -21.25
CA PRO A 174 0.68 0.23 -21.89
C PRO A 174 1.17 0.25 -23.34
N LYS A 175 0.46 1.01 -24.18
CA LYS A 175 0.87 1.21 -25.58
C LYS A 175 2.05 2.16 -25.71
N GLU A 176 2.09 3.16 -24.83
CA GLU A 176 3.19 4.11 -24.69
C GLU A 176 4.24 3.55 -23.74
N GLN A 177 5.51 3.70 -24.08
CA GLN A 177 6.62 3.17 -23.29
C GLN A 177 6.85 4.04 -22.05
N PRO A 178 6.74 3.48 -20.83
CA PRO A 178 7.15 4.14 -19.60
C PRO A 178 8.63 3.89 -19.28
N ASP A 179 9.17 4.71 -18.40
CA ASP A 179 10.48 4.48 -17.77
C ASP A 179 10.30 3.85 -16.37
N ILE A 180 9.23 4.24 -15.65
CA ILE A 180 8.92 3.73 -14.30
C ILE A 180 7.47 3.26 -14.27
N ILE A 181 7.25 2.03 -13.81
CA ILE A 181 5.94 1.40 -13.70
C ILE A 181 5.61 1.16 -12.24
N TYR A 182 4.53 1.74 -11.73
CA TYR A 182 4.01 1.45 -10.38
C TYR A 182 2.96 0.36 -10.46
N LEU A 183 3.21 -0.76 -9.79
CA LEU A 183 2.25 -1.85 -9.61
C LEU A 183 2.05 -2.09 -8.12
N CYS A 184 0.80 -2.27 -7.70
CA CYS A 184 0.45 -2.62 -6.33
C CYS A 184 -0.46 -3.85 -6.34
N PHE A 185 0.04 -4.98 -5.86
CA PHE A 185 -0.75 -6.21 -5.75
C PHE A 185 -0.41 -6.98 -4.47
N PRO A 186 -1.46 -7.38 -3.71
CA PRO A 186 -2.88 -7.04 -3.87
C PRO A 186 -3.13 -5.53 -3.88
N ASN A 187 -4.09 -5.09 -4.71
CA ASN A 187 -4.26 -3.68 -5.05
C ASN A 187 -5.01 -2.88 -3.98
N ASN A 188 -4.54 -1.68 -3.71
CA ASN A 188 -5.28 -0.60 -3.10
C ASN A 188 -5.58 0.46 -4.20
N PRO A 189 -6.88 0.70 -4.59
CA PRO A 189 -8.09 0.48 -3.79
C PRO A 189 -8.92 -0.76 -4.12
N THR A 190 -8.70 -1.44 -5.24
CA THR A 190 -9.67 -2.39 -5.81
C THR A 190 -9.69 -3.76 -5.14
N GLY A 191 -8.66 -4.10 -4.36
CA GLY A 191 -8.49 -5.44 -3.79
C GLY A 191 -8.18 -6.53 -4.82
N SER A 192 -7.92 -6.14 -6.09
CA SER A 192 -7.57 -7.08 -7.16
C SER A 192 -6.17 -7.65 -6.99
N THR A 193 -5.96 -8.82 -7.58
CA THR A 193 -4.67 -9.50 -7.69
C THR A 193 -4.41 -9.87 -9.15
N ILE A 194 -3.18 -10.23 -9.44
CA ILE A 194 -2.79 -10.84 -10.72
C ILE A 194 -2.10 -12.17 -10.45
N THR A 195 -2.22 -13.07 -11.40
CA THR A 195 -1.54 -14.37 -11.33
C THR A 195 -0.04 -14.21 -11.57
N LYS A 196 0.72 -15.25 -11.23
CA LYS A 196 2.16 -15.28 -11.52
C LYS A 196 2.46 -15.12 -13.01
N ASP A 197 1.66 -15.76 -13.87
CA ASP A 197 1.83 -15.66 -15.33
C ASP A 197 1.53 -14.26 -15.87
N GLU A 198 0.58 -13.55 -15.26
CA GLU A 198 0.30 -12.16 -15.59
C GLU A 198 1.41 -11.24 -15.12
N LEU A 199 1.93 -11.44 -13.90
CA LEU A 199 3.06 -10.67 -13.38
C LEU A 199 4.35 -10.92 -14.19
N GLN A 200 4.57 -12.16 -14.68
CA GLN A 200 5.69 -12.48 -15.56
C GLN A 200 5.67 -11.63 -16.83
N LYS A 201 4.50 -11.41 -17.42
CA LYS A 201 4.38 -10.54 -18.61
C LYS A 201 4.82 -9.09 -18.35
N TRP A 202 4.61 -8.60 -17.12
CA TRP A 202 5.08 -7.28 -16.71
C TRP A 202 6.60 -7.24 -16.57
N VAL A 203 7.19 -8.28 -15.99
CA VAL A 203 8.65 -8.42 -15.86
C VAL A 203 9.31 -8.52 -17.24
N ASP A 204 8.76 -9.35 -18.12
CA ASP A 204 9.26 -9.49 -19.49
C ASP A 204 9.14 -8.18 -20.28
N TYR A 205 8.02 -7.48 -20.12
CA TYR A 205 7.82 -6.17 -20.75
C TYR A 205 8.82 -5.14 -20.24
N ALA A 206 8.99 -5.02 -18.91
CA ALA A 206 9.90 -4.05 -18.31
C ALA A 206 11.34 -4.29 -18.78
N ASN A 207 11.81 -5.53 -18.75
CA ASN A 207 13.13 -5.89 -19.26
C ASN A 207 13.28 -5.58 -20.77
N LYS A 208 12.24 -5.83 -21.58
CA LYS A 208 12.26 -5.56 -23.01
C LYS A 208 12.37 -4.08 -23.33
N VAL A 209 11.67 -3.21 -22.59
CA VAL A 209 11.63 -1.77 -22.88
C VAL A 209 12.66 -0.97 -22.05
N GLY A 210 13.36 -1.62 -21.10
CA GLY A 210 14.31 -0.97 -20.19
C GLY A 210 13.65 -0.13 -19.10
N ALA A 211 12.41 -0.47 -18.69
CA ALA A 211 11.69 0.19 -17.62
C ALA A 211 11.98 -0.45 -16.24
N VAL A 212 11.76 0.32 -15.16
CA VAL A 212 11.82 -0.18 -13.78
C VAL A 212 10.41 -0.33 -13.23
N ILE A 213 10.10 -1.48 -12.62
CA ILE A 213 8.88 -1.71 -11.87
C ILE A 213 9.11 -1.35 -10.40
N ILE A 214 8.31 -0.47 -9.84
CA ILE A 214 8.16 -0.27 -8.40
C ILE A 214 6.94 -1.08 -7.97
N TYR A 215 7.20 -2.21 -7.33
CA TYR A 215 6.20 -3.19 -6.92
C TYR A 215 5.85 -3.01 -5.45
N ASP A 216 4.67 -2.48 -5.16
CA ASP A 216 4.17 -2.33 -3.79
C ASP A 216 3.42 -3.60 -3.36
N ALA A 217 4.03 -4.37 -2.47
CA ALA A 217 3.50 -5.60 -1.92
C ALA A 217 3.03 -5.44 -0.44
N ALA A 218 2.55 -4.25 -0.07
CA ALA A 218 2.14 -3.95 1.31
C ALA A 218 1.00 -4.84 1.85
N TYR A 219 0.29 -5.54 0.96
CA TYR A 219 -0.83 -6.43 1.30
C TYR A 219 -0.55 -7.91 1.03
N GLU A 220 0.69 -8.30 0.76
CA GLU A 220 1.05 -9.67 0.37
C GLU A 220 0.65 -10.72 1.42
N ALA A 221 0.68 -10.35 2.70
CA ALA A 221 0.32 -11.25 3.80
C ALA A 221 -1.16 -11.69 3.79
N TYR A 222 -2.01 -11.00 3.03
CA TYR A 222 -3.42 -11.33 2.87
C TYR A 222 -3.70 -12.31 1.73
N ILE A 223 -2.70 -12.64 0.91
CA ILE A 223 -2.84 -13.58 -0.21
C ILE A 223 -3.12 -14.97 0.34
N SER A 224 -4.19 -15.58 -0.17
CA SER A 224 -4.66 -16.91 0.20
C SER A 224 -4.73 -17.91 -0.96
N GLU A 225 -4.59 -17.43 -2.20
CA GLU A 225 -4.66 -18.24 -3.42
C GLU A 225 -3.26 -18.58 -3.92
N ASP A 226 -3.00 -19.85 -4.22
CA ASP A 226 -1.67 -20.38 -4.56
C ASP A 226 -1.11 -19.85 -5.88
N ASN A 227 -1.97 -19.37 -6.80
CA ASN A 227 -1.56 -18.83 -8.10
C ASN A 227 -1.21 -17.34 -8.06
N VAL A 228 -1.38 -16.67 -6.92
CA VAL A 228 -1.06 -15.26 -6.70
C VAL A 228 0.34 -15.17 -6.07
N PRO A 229 1.30 -14.50 -6.73
CA PRO A 229 2.66 -14.40 -6.20
C PRO A 229 2.73 -13.49 -4.98
N HIS A 230 3.52 -13.87 -3.99
CA HIS A 230 3.76 -13.06 -2.78
C HIS A 230 4.90 -12.06 -2.95
N THR A 231 5.74 -12.25 -3.95
CA THR A 231 6.83 -11.33 -4.31
C THR A 231 7.01 -11.31 -5.83
N ILE A 232 7.36 -10.16 -6.37
CA ILE A 232 7.67 -10.04 -7.80
C ILE A 232 8.86 -10.92 -8.19
N TYR A 233 9.76 -11.22 -7.24
CA TYR A 233 10.95 -12.02 -7.49
C TYR A 233 10.68 -13.53 -7.65
N GLU A 234 9.43 -13.97 -7.53
CA GLU A 234 9.00 -15.30 -8.01
C GLU A 234 8.94 -15.38 -9.55
N CYS A 235 8.98 -14.22 -10.22
CA CYS A 235 9.06 -14.13 -11.69
C CYS A 235 10.51 -14.12 -12.16
N GLU A 236 10.78 -14.84 -13.24
CA GLU A 236 12.12 -14.89 -13.84
C GLU A 236 12.52 -13.52 -14.40
N GLY A 237 13.75 -13.08 -14.15
CA GLY A 237 14.25 -11.77 -14.60
C GLY A 237 13.77 -10.56 -13.78
N ALA A 238 12.98 -10.75 -12.71
CA ALA A 238 12.49 -9.63 -11.92
C ALA A 238 13.60 -8.83 -11.23
N LYS A 239 14.69 -9.48 -10.83
CA LYS A 239 15.83 -8.81 -10.17
C LYS A 239 16.55 -7.79 -11.08
N THR A 240 16.38 -7.87 -12.38
CA THR A 240 16.99 -6.93 -13.33
C THR A 240 16.11 -5.74 -13.67
N CYS A 241 14.83 -5.73 -13.23
CA CYS A 241 13.89 -4.67 -13.58
C CYS A 241 12.96 -4.22 -12.45
N ALA A 242 13.03 -4.80 -11.25
CA ALA A 242 12.05 -4.49 -10.19
C ALA A 242 12.67 -4.11 -8.85
N ILE A 243 12.04 -3.14 -8.20
CA ILE A 243 12.21 -2.75 -6.79
C ILE A 243 10.92 -3.15 -6.07
N GLU A 244 11.03 -3.88 -4.95
CA GLU A 244 9.87 -4.28 -4.16
C GLU A 244 9.79 -3.49 -2.84
N ILE A 245 8.60 -3.00 -2.50
CA ILE A 245 8.32 -2.27 -1.26
C ILE A 245 7.40 -3.09 -0.38
N ARG A 246 7.74 -3.23 0.90
CA ARG A 246 7.01 -3.99 1.91
C ARG A 246 6.64 -3.16 3.12
N SER A 247 5.59 -3.56 3.83
CA SER A 247 5.07 -2.84 4.99
C SER A 247 4.70 -3.78 6.13
N TYR A 248 5.08 -3.42 7.35
CA TYR A 248 4.57 -4.06 8.56
C TYR A 248 3.25 -3.46 9.06
N SER A 249 2.80 -2.37 8.42
CA SER A 249 1.59 -1.65 8.85
C SER A 249 0.35 -2.51 8.82
N LYS A 250 0.19 -3.35 7.79
CA LYS A 250 -1.06 -4.10 7.59
C LYS A 250 -0.95 -5.56 8.00
N ASN A 251 0.22 -6.16 7.90
CA ASN A 251 0.44 -7.55 8.27
C ASN A 251 0.64 -7.78 9.78
N ALA A 252 1.13 -6.74 10.51
CA ALA A 252 1.50 -6.86 11.91
C ALA A 252 1.07 -5.67 12.80
N GLY A 253 0.26 -4.75 12.27
CA GLY A 253 -0.29 -3.65 13.07
C GLY A 253 0.65 -2.46 13.28
N PHE A 254 1.76 -2.34 12.55
CA PHE A 254 2.78 -1.29 12.76
C PHE A 254 2.40 0.08 12.20
N THR A 255 1.12 0.41 12.14
CA THR A 255 0.66 1.72 11.65
C THR A 255 1.11 2.88 12.53
N GLY A 256 1.18 2.68 13.85
CA GLY A 256 1.66 3.67 14.81
C GLY A 256 3.15 3.58 15.11
N THR A 257 3.75 2.39 15.06
CA THR A 257 5.17 2.15 15.38
C THR A 257 6.10 2.38 14.20
N ARG A 258 5.59 2.33 12.96
CA ARG A 258 6.28 2.60 11.70
C ARG A 258 7.43 1.64 11.39
N LEU A 259 7.20 0.71 10.47
CA LEU A 259 8.23 -0.17 9.94
C LEU A 259 7.85 -0.63 8.52
N GLY A 260 8.84 -0.69 7.66
CA GLY A 260 8.76 -1.22 6.30
C GLY A 260 10.15 -1.59 5.81
N PHE A 261 10.23 -2.07 4.59
CA PHE A 261 11.50 -2.25 3.91
C PHE A 261 11.33 -2.21 2.40
N THR A 262 12.43 -1.90 1.73
CA THR A 262 12.55 -1.93 0.27
C THR A 262 13.62 -2.95 -0.11
N VAL A 263 13.35 -3.73 -1.15
CA VAL A 263 14.33 -4.62 -1.78
C VAL A 263 14.79 -3.99 -3.09
N VAL A 264 16.09 -3.73 -3.19
CA VAL A 264 16.73 -3.21 -4.41
C VAL A 264 17.84 -4.17 -4.81
N PRO A 265 17.59 -5.06 -5.77
CA PRO A 265 18.58 -6.06 -6.20
C PRO A 265 19.82 -5.40 -6.79
N LYS A 266 20.99 -6.02 -6.58
CA LYS A 266 22.25 -5.59 -7.17
C LYS A 266 22.31 -5.82 -8.68
N GLU A 267 21.48 -6.73 -9.17
CA GLU A 267 21.32 -7.00 -10.59
C GLU A 267 20.60 -5.89 -11.34
N LEU A 268 19.82 -5.04 -10.62
CA LEU A 268 19.11 -3.90 -11.20
C LEU A 268 20.07 -2.74 -11.47
N LYS A 269 20.30 -2.46 -12.75
CA LYS A 269 21.28 -1.48 -13.22
C LYS A 269 20.69 -0.55 -14.29
N CYS A 270 21.22 0.67 -14.33
CA CYS A 270 21.10 1.59 -15.45
C CYS A 270 22.50 1.80 -16.04
N GLY A 271 22.81 1.20 -17.19
CA GLY A 271 24.17 1.06 -17.68
C GLY A 271 25.03 0.32 -16.67
N GLU A 272 26.15 0.90 -16.25
CA GLU A 272 27.04 0.33 -15.24
C GLU A 272 26.64 0.67 -13.79
N VAL A 273 25.63 1.52 -13.59
CA VAL A 273 25.25 2.02 -12.26
C VAL A 273 24.20 1.10 -11.63
N MET A 274 24.53 0.52 -10.48
CA MET A 274 23.58 -0.26 -9.68
C MET A 274 22.61 0.68 -8.92
N LEU A 275 21.30 0.47 -9.07
CA LEU A 275 20.29 1.24 -8.35
C LEU A 275 20.38 0.99 -6.83
N ASN A 276 20.81 -0.20 -6.43
CA ASN A 276 21.11 -0.53 -5.03
C ASN A 276 22.10 0.48 -4.41
N SER A 277 23.18 0.82 -5.13
CA SER A 277 24.18 1.78 -4.64
C SER A 277 23.62 3.20 -4.52
N LEU A 278 22.74 3.62 -5.43
CA LEU A 278 22.07 4.92 -5.35
C LEU A 278 21.12 4.97 -4.15
N TRP A 279 20.34 3.91 -3.94
CA TRP A 279 19.43 3.83 -2.81
C TRP A 279 20.17 3.76 -1.47
N ALA A 280 21.26 2.99 -1.38
CA ALA A 280 22.15 2.96 -0.22
C ALA A 280 22.73 4.36 0.07
N ARG A 281 23.18 5.08 -0.95
CA ARG A 281 23.68 6.46 -0.80
C ARG A 281 22.60 7.41 -0.30
N ARG A 282 21.37 7.30 -0.82
CA ARG A 282 20.22 8.08 -0.34
C ARG A 282 19.92 7.79 1.13
N HIS A 283 19.89 6.51 1.55
CA HIS A 283 19.67 6.10 2.94
C HIS A 283 20.75 6.70 3.86
N GLY A 284 22.02 6.48 3.57
CA GLY A 284 23.13 7.01 4.38
C GLY A 284 23.23 8.54 4.41
N THR A 285 22.53 9.25 3.51
CA THR A 285 22.55 10.73 3.48
C THR A 285 21.31 11.36 4.12
N LYS A 286 20.14 10.75 3.97
CA LYS A 286 18.84 11.35 4.32
C LYS A 286 18.05 10.59 5.39
N PHE A 287 18.57 9.44 5.85
CA PHE A 287 17.86 8.59 6.79
C PHE A 287 18.84 7.85 7.72
N ASN A 288 18.70 8.03 9.02
CA ASN A 288 19.56 7.42 10.05
C ASN A 288 19.07 6.04 10.52
N GLY A 289 18.26 5.36 9.72
CA GLY A 289 17.68 4.07 10.05
C GLY A 289 16.43 4.12 10.93
N ALA A 290 15.61 3.06 10.87
CA ALA A 290 14.46 2.90 11.74
C ALA A 290 14.90 2.65 13.19
N PRO A 291 14.09 3.03 14.21
CA PRO A 291 14.45 2.84 15.62
C PRO A 291 14.73 1.38 15.97
N TYR A 292 15.73 1.16 16.82
CA TYR A 292 16.09 -0.18 17.32
C TYR A 292 14.88 -0.93 17.89
N ILE A 293 14.11 -0.26 18.74
CA ILE A 293 12.93 -0.83 19.40
C ILE A 293 11.90 -1.35 18.41
N THR A 294 11.68 -0.61 17.33
CA THR A 294 10.73 -1.00 16.27
C THR A 294 11.28 -2.16 15.43
N GLN A 295 12.58 -2.16 15.15
CA GLN A 295 13.21 -3.26 14.39
C GLN A 295 13.22 -4.56 15.18
N LEU A 296 13.48 -4.52 16.49
CA LEU A 296 13.40 -5.72 17.34
C LEU A 296 11.97 -6.26 17.42
N ALA A 297 10.99 -5.38 17.54
CA ALA A 297 9.58 -5.73 17.46
C ALA A 297 9.20 -6.34 16.11
N GLY A 298 9.72 -5.79 15.01
CA GLY A 298 9.55 -6.35 13.67
C GLY A 298 10.13 -7.75 13.51
N ALA A 299 11.27 -8.03 14.13
CA ALA A 299 11.86 -9.37 14.11
C ALA A 299 10.99 -10.40 14.86
N ALA A 300 10.23 -9.99 15.86
CA ALA A 300 9.37 -10.89 16.63
C ALA A 300 8.26 -11.54 15.79
N ILE A 301 7.80 -10.90 14.71
CA ILE A 301 6.76 -11.50 13.84
C ILE A 301 7.24 -12.74 13.09
N TYR A 302 8.55 -12.94 12.97
CA TYR A 302 9.14 -14.10 12.29
C TYR A 302 9.38 -15.29 13.23
N THR A 303 9.15 -15.13 14.53
CA THR A 303 9.12 -16.26 15.49
C THR A 303 7.89 -17.12 15.24
N GLU A 304 7.87 -18.37 15.71
CA GLU A 304 6.70 -19.24 15.54
C GLU A 304 5.44 -18.64 16.22
N GLU A 305 5.60 -18.01 17.38
CA GLU A 305 4.51 -17.33 18.07
C GLU A 305 4.04 -16.10 17.29
N GLY A 306 4.97 -15.24 16.84
CA GLY A 306 4.65 -14.04 16.08
C GLY A 306 3.92 -14.36 14.76
N LYS A 307 4.36 -15.39 14.04
CA LYS A 307 3.67 -15.90 12.82
C LYS A 307 2.24 -16.35 13.11
N ARG A 308 2.05 -17.10 14.20
CA ARG A 308 0.73 -17.57 14.61
C ARG A 308 -0.20 -16.39 14.92
N GLU A 309 0.27 -15.45 15.75
CA GLU A 309 -0.53 -14.29 16.17
C GLU A 309 -0.88 -13.36 15.00
N THR A 310 0.08 -13.06 14.13
CA THR A 310 -0.17 -12.21 12.95
C THR A 310 -1.10 -12.89 11.95
N LYS A 311 -1.00 -14.22 11.78
CA LYS A 311 -1.93 -15.00 10.94
C LYS A 311 -3.35 -14.95 11.50
N GLU A 312 -3.52 -15.04 12.82
CA GLU A 312 -4.84 -14.93 13.48
C GLU A 312 -5.45 -13.53 13.25
N GLN A 313 -4.65 -12.45 13.34
CA GLN A 313 -5.11 -11.10 13.06
C GLN A 313 -5.53 -10.91 11.59
N ILE A 314 -4.75 -11.44 10.66
CA ILE A 314 -5.08 -11.41 9.22
C ILE A 314 -6.38 -12.18 8.97
N ALA A 315 -6.53 -13.37 9.55
CA ALA A 315 -7.75 -14.17 9.44
C ALA A 315 -8.99 -13.45 9.98
N TYR A 316 -8.84 -12.70 11.07
CA TYR A 316 -9.91 -11.85 11.61
C TYR A 316 -10.37 -10.80 10.59
N TYR A 317 -9.44 -10.05 10.00
CA TYR A 317 -9.79 -9.06 9.00
C TYR A 317 -10.34 -9.67 7.70
N MET A 318 -9.82 -10.82 7.27
CA MET A 318 -10.34 -11.50 6.08
C MET A 318 -11.73 -12.09 6.30
N ASN A 319 -12.09 -12.48 7.54
CA ASN A 319 -13.46 -12.83 7.89
C ASN A 319 -14.40 -11.61 7.77
N ASN A 320 -13.98 -10.44 8.23
CA ASN A 320 -14.73 -9.20 8.02
C ASN A 320 -14.87 -8.87 6.53
N ALA A 321 -13.81 -9.04 5.72
CA ALA A 321 -13.86 -8.83 4.28
C ALA A 321 -14.90 -9.75 3.61
N LYS A 322 -14.95 -11.02 4.03
CA LYS A 322 -15.94 -11.98 3.57
C LYS A 322 -17.37 -11.54 3.91
N ILE A 323 -17.61 -11.10 5.16
CA ILE A 323 -18.92 -10.62 5.61
C ILE A 323 -19.38 -9.41 4.77
N ILE A 324 -18.48 -8.43 4.56
CA ILE A 324 -18.79 -7.25 3.75
C ILE A 324 -19.13 -7.67 2.32
N ARG A 325 -18.29 -8.48 1.69
CA ARG A 325 -18.45 -8.93 0.31
C ARG A 325 -19.75 -9.69 0.11
N GLU A 326 -19.99 -10.74 0.92
CA GLU A 326 -21.16 -11.61 0.79
C GLU A 326 -22.46 -10.87 1.15
N GLY A 327 -22.41 -10.01 2.18
CA GLY A 327 -23.57 -9.21 2.58
C GLY A 327 -23.99 -8.23 1.49
N LEU A 328 -23.05 -7.52 0.88
CA LEU A 328 -23.34 -6.60 -0.22
C LEU A 328 -23.82 -7.33 -1.49
N GLN A 329 -23.22 -8.48 -1.82
CA GLN A 329 -23.67 -9.30 -2.95
C GLN A 329 -25.10 -9.79 -2.75
N SER A 330 -25.46 -10.21 -1.54
CA SER A 330 -26.81 -10.65 -1.20
C SER A 330 -27.83 -9.51 -1.32
N ALA A 331 -27.42 -8.26 -1.14
CA ALA A 331 -28.24 -7.08 -1.35
C ALA A 331 -28.27 -6.59 -2.82
N GLY A 332 -27.62 -7.31 -3.73
CA GLY A 332 -27.62 -7.00 -5.17
C GLY A 332 -26.56 -6.02 -5.63
N TYR A 333 -25.60 -5.64 -4.76
CA TYR A 333 -24.48 -4.81 -5.16
C TYR A 333 -23.44 -5.59 -5.97
N SER A 334 -22.85 -4.94 -6.96
CA SER A 334 -21.68 -5.45 -7.69
C SER A 334 -20.42 -5.12 -6.90
N VAL A 335 -19.70 -6.16 -6.46
CA VAL A 335 -18.48 -5.98 -5.64
C VAL A 335 -17.34 -6.86 -6.15
N SER A 336 -16.11 -6.38 -5.98
CA SER A 336 -14.86 -7.09 -6.22
C SER A 336 -13.91 -6.92 -5.03
N GLY A 337 -12.80 -7.65 -5.02
CA GLY A 337 -11.86 -7.64 -3.90
C GLY A 337 -12.35 -8.47 -2.69
N GLY A 338 -11.69 -8.30 -1.54
CA GLY A 338 -12.04 -8.98 -0.29
C GLY A 338 -11.73 -10.48 -0.27
N VAL A 339 -10.81 -10.97 -1.13
CA VAL A 339 -10.34 -12.36 -1.19
C VAL A 339 -8.87 -12.45 -0.78
N ASN A 340 -8.01 -11.71 -1.44
CA ASN A 340 -6.57 -11.64 -1.15
C ASN A 340 -6.15 -10.26 -0.61
N ALA A 341 -7.12 -9.44 -0.22
CA ALA A 341 -6.90 -8.10 0.30
C ALA A 341 -8.05 -7.68 1.23
N PRO A 342 -7.79 -6.80 2.20
CA PRO A 342 -8.82 -6.29 3.11
C PRO A 342 -9.70 -5.20 2.47
N TYR A 343 -9.64 -5.00 1.17
CA TYR A 343 -10.38 -4.00 0.41
C TYR A 343 -11.49 -4.61 -0.41
N ILE A 344 -12.68 -4.02 -0.31
CA ILE A 344 -13.85 -4.33 -1.10
C ILE A 344 -14.16 -3.13 -1.98
N TRP A 345 -14.25 -3.35 -3.27
CA TRP A 345 -14.51 -2.36 -4.29
C TRP A 345 -15.93 -2.52 -4.79
N LEU A 346 -16.77 -1.58 -4.40
CA LEU A 346 -18.21 -1.57 -4.61
C LEU A 346 -18.56 -0.65 -5.77
N GLU A 347 -19.33 -1.13 -6.75
CA GLU A 347 -19.96 -0.29 -7.77
C GLU A 347 -21.11 0.50 -7.14
N THR A 348 -21.11 1.85 -7.29
CA THR A 348 -22.17 2.68 -6.70
C THR A 348 -23.52 2.40 -7.36
N PRO A 349 -24.65 2.57 -6.65
CA PRO A 349 -25.96 2.42 -7.24
C PRO A 349 -26.13 3.29 -8.48
N LYS A 350 -26.89 2.77 -9.47
CA LYS A 350 -27.11 3.46 -10.75
C LYS A 350 -27.55 4.90 -10.56
N GLY A 351 -26.82 5.81 -11.19
CA GLY A 351 -27.10 7.26 -11.18
C GLY A 351 -26.45 8.04 -10.04
N MET A 352 -25.67 7.39 -9.17
CA MET A 352 -24.92 8.06 -8.12
C MET A 352 -23.43 8.15 -8.45
N THR A 353 -22.85 9.33 -8.31
CA THR A 353 -21.40 9.52 -8.28
C THR A 353 -20.79 8.95 -6.99
N SER A 354 -19.48 8.76 -6.96
CA SER A 354 -18.76 8.26 -5.78
C SER A 354 -19.01 9.13 -4.54
N TRP A 355 -19.07 10.45 -4.71
CA TRP A 355 -19.31 11.39 -3.60
C TRP A 355 -20.79 11.48 -3.20
N GLU A 356 -21.74 11.40 -4.13
CA GLU A 356 -23.17 11.30 -3.80
C GLU A 356 -23.45 10.04 -3.00
N PHE A 357 -22.82 8.92 -3.36
CA PHE A 357 -22.96 7.69 -2.59
C PHE A 357 -22.32 7.80 -1.20
N PHE A 358 -21.19 8.51 -1.07
CA PHE A 358 -20.59 8.81 0.24
C PHE A 358 -21.58 9.57 1.14
N ASP A 359 -22.15 10.66 0.63
CA ASP A 359 -23.09 11.49 1.38
C ASP A 359 -24.40 10.70 1.71
N TYR A 360 -24.86 9.86 0.77
CA TYR A 360 -26.01 8.98 0.97
C TYR A 360 -25.79 7.96 2.09
N LEU A 361 -24.66 7.22 2.06
CA LEU A 361 -24.33 6.23 3.10
C LEU A 361 -24.14 6.89 4.47
N LEU A 362 -23.48 8.03 4.53
CA LEU A 362 -23.27 8.77 5.77
C LEU A 362 -24.62 9.20 6.37
N ALA A 363 -25.50 9.77 5.55
CA ALA A 363 -26.79 10.30 6.01
C ALA A 363 -27.81 9.20 6.37
N LYS A 364 -27.86 8.10 5.59
CA LYS A 364 -28.92 7.08 5.71
C LYS A 364 -28.50 5.88 6.54
N ALA A 365 -27.26 5.44 6.43
CA ALA A 365 -26.73 4.28 7.15
C ALA A 365 -25.78 4.63 8.29
N ASN A 366 -25.31 5.88 8.39
CA ASN A 366 -24.20 6.29 9.25
C ASN A 366 -22.95 5.43 9.06
N VAL A 367 -22.67 5.07 7.81
CA VAL A 367 -21.47 4.29 7.41
C VAL A 367 -20.60 5.17 6.52
N VAL A 368 -19.29 5.08 6.75
CA VAL A 368 -18.27 5.83 6.01
C VAL A 368 -17.37 4.86 5.27
N GLY A 369 -17.24 5.04 3.96
CA GLY A 369 -16.24 4.43 3.11
C GLY A 369 -15.40 5.48 2.40
N THR A 370 -14.75 5.12 1.30
CA THR A 370 -13.91 6.05 0.53
C THR A 370 -14.43 6.16 -0.90
N PRO A 371 -14.78 7.37 -1.38
CA PRO A 371 -15.19 7.58 -2.77
C PRO A 371 -14.11 7.13 -3.75
N GLY A 372 -14.50 6.35 -4.74
CA GLY A 372 -13.57 5.78 -5.71
C GLY A 372 -12.91 6.82 -6.60
N SER A 373 -13.61 7.91 -6.94
CA SER A 373 -13.05 9.04 -7.69
C SER A 373 -11.81 9.68 -7.05
N GLY A 374 -11.62 9.51 -5.74
CA GLY A 374 -10.42 9.96 -5.05
C GLY A 374 -9.16 9.14 -5.35
N PHE A 375 -9.30 8.02 -6.08
CA PHE A 375 -8.19 7.17 -6.51
C PHE A 375 -7.87 7.32 -8.01
N GLY A 376 -8.57 8.17 -8.71
CA GLY A 376 -8.38 8.42 -10.14
C GLY A 376 -9.71 8.41 -10.92
N PRO A 377 -9.68 8.86 -12.19
CA PRO A 377 -10.89 8.99 -13.00
C PRO A 377 -11.68 7.69 -13.20
N ASN A 378 -11.01 6.54 -13.37
CA ASN A 378 -11.68 5.23 -13.48
C ASN A 378 -12.21 4.69 -12.13
N GLY A 379 -11.95 5.41 -11.04
CA GLY A 379 -12.59 5.16 -9.74
C GLY A 379 -13.96 5.80 -9.59
N GLU A 380 -14.36 6.70 -10.52
CA GLU A 380 -15.70 7.28 -10.49
C GLU A 380 -16.77 6.19 -10.75
N GLY A 381 -17.87 6.27 -9.98
CA GLY A 381 -18.89 5.21 -9.97
C GLY A 381 -18.54 4.00 -9.10
N TYR A 382 -17.45 4.09 -8.33
CA TYR A 382 -17.05 3.06 -7.37
C TYR A 382 -16.83 3.64 -5.98
N PHE A 383 -16.75 2.71 -4.99
CA PHE A 383 -16.60 3.04 -3.59
C PHE A 383 -15.77 1.97 -2.88
N ARG A 384 -14.75 2.37 -2.09
CA ARG A 384 -13.93 1.42 -1.34
C ARG A 384 -14.45 1.27 0.09
N LEU A 385 -14.68 0.02 0.51
CA LEU A 385 -14.84 -0.38 1.90
C LEU A 385 -13.59 -1.17 2.36
N THR A 386 -13.34 -1.14 3.67
CA THR A 386 -12.20 -1.83 4.28
C THR A 386 -12.66 -2.78 5.39
N ALA A 387 -11.94 -3.87 5.54
CA ALA A 387 -12.24 -4.92 6.53
C ALA A 387 -11.62 -4.66 7.92
N PHE A 388 -11.01 -3.51 8.13
CA PHE A 388 -10.26 -3.19 9.37
C PHE A 388 -11.14 -2.77 10.56
N GLY A 389 -12.46 -2.89 10.45
CA GLY A 389 -13.39 -2.65 11.56
C GLY A 389 -13.41 -3.78 12.60
N THR A 390 -14.16 -3.59 13.68
CA THR A 390 -14.50 -4.71 14.57
C THR A 390 -15.54 -5.60 13.89
N TYR A 391 -15.61 -6.87 14.31
CA TYR A 391 -16.58 -7.84 13.79
C TYR A 391 -18.02 -7.33 13.94
N GLU A 392 -18.36 -6.83 15.14
CA GLU A 392 -19.69 -6.30 15.46
C GLU A 392 -20.05 -5.07 14.61
N SER A 393 -19.09 -4.13 14.47
CA SER A 393 -19.31 -2.95 13.63
C SER A 393 -19.43 -3.33 12.15
N THR A 394 -18.73 -4.36 11.70
CA THR A 394 -18.83 -4.85 10.34
C THR A 394 -20.21 -5.42 10.05
N LEU A 395 -20.73 -6.30 10.94
CA LEU A 395 -22.08 -6.83 10.83
C LEU A 395 -23.12 -5.72 10.82
N GLU A 396 -23.03 -4.80 11.80
CA GLU A 396 -23.97 -3.68 11.93
C GLU A 396 -23.94 -2.78 10.68
N ALA A 397 -22.77 -2.52 10.11
CA ALA A 397 -22.66 -1.72 8.88
C ALA A 397 -23.38 -2.37 7.70
N ILE A 398 -23.19 -3.68 7.52
CA ILE A 398 -23.84 -4.43 6.44
C ILE A 398 -25.35 -4.50 6.63
N GLU A 399 -25.85 -4.72 7.85
CA GLU A 399 -27.27 -4.66 8.12
C GLU A 399 -27.87 -3.29 7.77
N ARG A 400 -27.17 -2.20 8.11
CA ARG A 400 -27.64 -0.84 7.82
C ARG A 400 -27.67 -0.56 6.31
N ILE A 401 -26.63 -1.01 5.58
CA ILE A 401 -26.57 -0.84 4.12
C ILE A 401 -27.67 -1.65 3.43
N ASN A 402 -27.92 -2.88 3.90
CA ASN A 402 -28.93 -3.76 3.30
C ASN A 402 -30.40 -3.31 3.54
N ARG A 403 -30.62 -2.30 4.39
CA ARG A 403 -31.93 -1.68 4.61
C ARG A 403 -32.18 -0.46 3.72
N LEU A 404 -31.21 -0.06 2.90
CA LEU A 404 -31.32 1.09 1.97
C LEU A 404 -32.01 0.70 0.68
#